data_7926d5e35df59f6a84c6483530b7957e
#
_entry.id   7926d5e35df59f6a84c6483530b7957e
#
_cell.length_a   1.000
_cell.length_b   1.000
_cell.length_c   1.000
_cell.angle_alpha   90.00
_cell.angle_beta   90.00
_cell.angle_gamma   90.00
#
_symmetry.space_group_name_H-M   'P 1'
#
loop_
_entity.id
_entity.type
_entity.pdbx_description
1 polymer ?
#
loop_
_entity_poly.entity_id
_entity_poly.type
_entity_poly.pdbx_seq_one_letter_code
_entity_poly.pdbx_strand_id
1 'polypeptide(L)'
;MSLRTHITTGTLAAAFAIGSIAGWNHFHSSDSVAKVDILGIINSQQKSLAARLKPGMDEKAQTALIDEAARFGKKLDAALTQVVSECRCTLLNSAAIVRDAPSGALRDYTQRVTELAQDQK
;
A
#
# COMPACT_ATOMS: atom_id res chain seq x y z
N MET A 1 -56.39 21.15 -9.97
CA MET A 1 -55.17 20.51 -9.49
C MET A 1 -54.23 21.58 -8.97
N SER A 2 -53.94 21.56 -7.72
CA SER A 2 -53.35 22.69 -7.03
C SER A 2 -51.82 22.73 -7.22
N LEU A 3 -51.30 23.90 -7.49
CA LEU A 3 -49.84 24.22 -7.65
C LEU A 3 -49.00 23.66 -6.50
N ARG A 4 -49.58 23.49 -5.31
CA ARG A 4 -48.94 22.92 -4.10
C ARG A 4 -48.51 21.46 -4.29
N THR A 5 -49.24 20.66 -5.07
CA THR A 5 -48.95 19.24 -5.28
C THR A 5 -47.70 19.04 -6.14
N HIS A 6 -47.44 19.94 -7.08
CA HIS A 6 -46.26 19.87 -7.97
C HIS A 6 -44.97 20.30 -7.25
N ILE A 7 -45.07 21.24 -6.30
CA ILE A 7 -43.89 21.70 -5.53
C ILE A 7 -43.40 20.60 -4.58
N THR A 8 -44.31 19.88 -3.90
CA THR A 8 -43.93 18.79 -2.98
C THR A 8 -43.32 17.61 -3.70
N THR A 9 -43.78 17.27 -4.90
CA THR A 9 -43.24 16.16 -5.69
C THR A 9 -41.84 16.50 -6.23
N GLY A 10 -41.60 17.75 -6.66
CA GLY A 10 -40.29 18.19 -7.14
C GLY A 10 -39.20 18.20 -6.07
N THR A 11 -39.53 18.63 -4.85
CA THR A 11 -38.57 18.67 -3.75
C THR A 11 -38.16 17.26 -3.26
N LEU A 12 -39.10 16.30 -3.25
CA LEU A 12 -38.80 14.92 -2.88
C LEU A 12 -37.86 14.25 -3.92
N ALA A 13 -38.12 14.48 -5.22
CA ALA A 13 -37.28 13.91 -6.27
C ALA A 13 -35.84 14.46 -6.24
N ALA A 14 -35.68 15.77 -5.99
CA ALA A 14 -34.35 16.38 -5.85
C ALA A 14 -33.54 15.86 -4.66
N ALA A 15 -34.21 15.64 -3.52
CA ALA A 15 -33.54 15.07 -2.34
C ALA A 15 -33.07 13.64 -2.57
N PHE A 16 -33.83 12.81 -3.29
CA PHE A 16 -33.42 11.44 -3.65
C PHE A 16 -32.24 11.42 -4.62
N ALA A 17 -32.22 12.33 -5.61
CA ALA A 17 -31.11 12.43 -6.57
C ALA A 17 -29.78 12.81 -5.89
N ILE A 18 -29.82 13.80 -4.98
CA ILE A 18 -28.62 14.25 -4.26
C ILE A 18 -28.12 13.15 -3.30
N GLY A 19 -29.02 12.47 -2.60
CA GLY A 19 -28.66 11.36 -1.71
C GLY A 19 -28.03 10.17 -2.45
N SER A 20 -28.49 9.88 -3.66
CA SER A 20 -27.96 8.80 -4.49
C SER A 20 -26.54 9.10 -4.99
N ILE A 21 -26.25 10.35 -5.39
CA ILE A 21 -24.92 10.76 -5.87
C ILE A 21 -23.92 10.78 -4.71
N ALA A 22 -24.30 11.27 -3.55
CA ALA A 22 -23.44 11.29 -2.35
C ALA A 22 -23.15 9.87 -1.86
N GLY A 23 -24.15 8.99 -1.86
CA GLY A 23 -23.98 7.58 -1.53
C GLY A 23 -23.07 6.85 -2.52
N TRP A 24 -23.27 7.08 -3.82
CA TRP A 24 -22.45 6.48 -4.87
C TRP A 24 -20.97 6.87 -4.77
N ASN A 25 -20.67 8.14 -4.54
CA ASN A 25 -19.29 8.61 -4.33
C ASN A 25 -18.65 8.07 -3.05
N HIS A 26 -19.43 7.76 -2.03
CA HIS A 26 -18.92 7.20 -0.78
C HIS A 26 -18.60 5.70 -0.92
N PHE A 27 -19.36 4.97 -1.74
CA PHE A 27 -19.14 3.55 -2.03
C PHE A 27 -18.12 3.30 -3.15
N HIS A 28 -17.91 4.27 -4.05
CA HIS A 28 -16.89 4.24 -5.09
C HIS A 28 -15.73 5.17 -4.71
N SER A 29 -15.16 4.98 -3.51
CA SER A 29 -13.82 5.50 -3.25
C SER A 29 -12.91 4.87 -4.31
N SER A 30 -12.40 5.68 -5.22
CA SER A 30 -11.41 5.27 -6.21
C SER A 30 -10.30 4.54 -5.45
N ASP A 31 -10.13 3.25 -5.71
CA ASP A 31 -9.01 2.51 -5.14
C ASP A 31 -7.75 3.26 -5.54
N SER A 32 -7.21 4.03 -4.59
CA SER A 32 -5.99 4.76 -4.83
C SER A 32 -4.89 3.73 -5.03
N VAL A 33 -4.13 3.88 -6.11
CA VAL A 33 -3.01 3.01 -6.42
C VAL A 33 -1.73 3.70 -5.99
N ALA A 34 -0.85 2.96 -5.36
CA ALA A 34 0.46 3.41 -4.93
C ALA A 34 1.52 2.40 -5.35
N LYS A 35 2.79 2.78 -5.29
CA LYS A 35 3.92 1.92 -5.65
C LYS A 35 4.85 1.68 -4.48
N VAL A 36 5.57 0.56 -4.54
CA VAL A 36 6.64 0.19 -3.62
C VAL A 36 7.72 -0.59 -4.38
N ASP A 37 8.99 -0.26 -4.14
CA ASP A 37 10.13 -0.99 -4.71
C ASP A 37 10.55 -2.15 -3.79
N ILE A 38 9.79 -3.24 -3.87
CA ILE A 38 10.07 -4.47 -3.08
C ILE A 38 11.44 -5.03 -3.44
N LEU A 39 11.82 -4.98 -4.72
CA LEU A 39 13.08 -5.53 -5.18
C LEU A 39 14.27 -4.76 -4.61
N GLY A 40 14.19 -3.43 -4.58
CA GLY A 40 15.19 -2.56 -3.96
C GLY A 40 15.34 -2.84 -2.45
N ILE A 41 14.23 -3.01 -1.73
CA ILE A 41 14.24 -3.34 -0.30
C ILE A 41 14.93 -4.70 -0.06
N ILE A 42 14.55 -5.74 -0.81
CA ILE A 42 15.14 -7.09 -0.68
C ILE A 42 16.63 -7.06 -1.03
N ASN A 43 17.02 -6.41 -2.13
CA ASN A 43 18.42 -6.30 -2.54
C ASN A 43 19.27 -5.58 -1.51
N SER A 44 18.75 -4.54 -0.87
CA SER A 44 19.44 -3.83 0.21
C SER A 44 19.70 -4.76 1.40
N GLN A 45 18.69 -5.53 1.79
CA GLN A 45 18.82 -6.50 2.89
C GLN A 45 19.80 -7.63 2.55
N GLN A 46 19.74 -8.16 1.33
CA GLN A 46 20.68 -9.19 0.87
C GLN A 46 22.12 -8.70 0.88
N LYS A 47 22.38 -7.47 0.44
CA LYS A 47 23.71 -6.86 0.51
C LYS A 47 24.21 -6.73 1.95
N SER A 48 23.33 -6.32 2.87
CA SER A 48 23.65 -6.21 4.28
C SER A 48 24.02 -7.59 4.89
N LEU A 49 23.24 -8.63 4.58
CA LEU A 49 23.53 -10.00 5.04
C LEU A 49 24.81 -10.55 4.40
N ALA A 50 25.01 -10.34 3.10
CA ALA A 50 26.21 -10.78 2.38
C ALA A 50 27.48 -10.13 2.92
N ALA A 51 27.44 -8.86 3.30
CA ALA A 51 28.56 -8.16 3.93
C ALA A 51 28.97 -8.74 5.30
N ARG A 52 28.07 -9.46 5.97
CA ARG A 52 28.29 -10.11 7.27
C ARG A 52 28.76 -11.55 7.14
N LEU A 53 28.63 -12.15 5.96
CA LEU A 53 29.16 -13.48 5.66
C LEU A 53 30.70 -13.41 5.55
N LYS A 54 31.39 -14.17 6.40
CA LYS A 54 32.86 -14.25 6.39
C LYS A 54 33.30 -15.67 6.06
N PRO A 55 34.41 -15.86 5.31
CA PRO A 55 35.02 -17.17 5.14
C PRO A 55 35.38 -17.79 6.52
N GLY A 56 35.01 -19.06 6.72
CA GLY A 56 35.25 -19.75 7.97
C GLY A 56 34.28 -19.46 9.13
N MET A 57 33.15 -18.83 8.82
CA MET A 57 32.05 -18.64 9.79
C MET A 57 31.54 -20.02 10.28
N ASP A 58 31.27 -20.14 11.56
CA ASP A 58 30.72 -21.37 12.14
C ASP A 58 29.25 -21.60 11.71
N GLU A 59 28.80 -22.83 11.77
CA GLU A 59 27.47 -23.26 11.36
C GLU A 59 26.36 -22.50 12.12
N LYS A 60 26.57 -22.23 13.41
CA LYS A 60 25.61 -21.50 14.24
C LYS A 60 25.42 -20.05 13.76
N ALA A 61 26.53 -19.39 13.41
CA ALA A 61 26.47 -18.02 12.87
C ALA A 61 25.81 -17.97 11.48
N GLN A 62 26.05 -18.98 10.63
CA GLN A 62 25.38 -19.10 9.33
C GLN A 62 23.87 -19.30 9.52
N THR A 63 23.45 -20.20 10.41
CA THR A 63 22.03 -20.43 10.73
C THR A 63 21.37 -19.16 11.23
N ALA A 64 22.03 -18.39 12.09
CA ALA A 64 21.49 -17.12 12.59
C ALA A 64 21.22 -16.10 11.46
N LEU A 65 22.07 -16.04 10.43
CA LEU A 65 21.84 -15.16 9.27
C LEU A 65 20.65 -15.63 8.41
N ILE A 66 20.47 -16.95 8.24
CA ILE A 66 19.32 -17.51 7.53
C ILE A 66 18.02 -17.19 8.28
N ASP A 67 18.02 -17.37 9.60
CA ASP A 67 16.88 -17.03 10.44
C ASP A 67 16.56 -15.53 10.41
N GLU A 68 17.57 -14.67 10.35
CA GLU A 68 17.40 -13.23 10.20
C GLU A 68 16.73 -12.89 8.86
N ALA A 69 17.17 -13.52 7.77
CA ALA A 69 16.54 -13.35 6.44
C ALA A 69 15.09 -13.79 6.45
N ALA A 70 14.76 -14.93 7.07
CA ALA A 70 13.40 -15.42 7.18
C ALA A 70 12.51 -14.50 8.02
N ARG A 71 13.04 -13.96 9.14
CA ARG A 71 12.33 -12.97 9.96
C ARG A 71 12.08 -11.67 9.20
N PHE A 72 13.06 -11.21 8.41
CA PHE A 72 12.90 -10.01 7.59
C PHE A 72 11.77 -10.18 6.58
N GLY A 73 11.64 -11.33 5.93
CA GLY A 73 10.52 -11.61 5.02
C GLY A 73 9.16 -11.46 5.69
N LYS A 74 8.99 -11.96 6.92
CA LYS A 74 7.75 -11.80 7.70
C LYS A 74 7.48 -10.35 8.08
N LYS A 75 8.52 -9.60 8.47
CA LYS A 75 8.41 -8.18 8.79
C LYS A 75 8.03 -7.35 7.57
N LEU A 76 8.60 -7.66 6.41
CA LEU A 76 8.27 -7.00 5.16
C LEU A 76 6.79 -7.22 4.78
N ASP A 77 6.29 -8.45 4.91
CA ASP A 77 4.88 -8.77 4.66
C ASP A 77 3.94 -8.00 5.61
N ALA A 78 4.27 -7.97 6.89
CA ALA A 78 3.51 -7.19 7.88
C ALA A 78 3.56 -5.68 7.58
N ALA A 79 4.72 -5.14 7.18
CA ALA A 79 4.87 -3.74 6.80
C ALA A 79 4.03 -3.37 5.56
N LEU A 80 4.00 -4.24 4.55
CA LEU A 80 3.15 -4.06 3.37
C LEU A 80 1.67 -4.06 3.74
N THR A 81 1.24 -5.00 4.59
CA THR A 81 -0.14 -5.07 5.09
C THR A 81 -0.52 -3.79 5.85
N GLN A 82 0.36 -3.30 6.70
CA GLN A 82 0.15 -2.09 7.46
C GLN A 82 0.00 -0.87 6.53
N VAL A 83 0.88 -0.70 5.55
CA VAL A 83 0.82 0.42 4.60
C VAL A 83 -0.46 0.38 3.79
N VAL A 84 -0.92 -0.79 3.32
CA VAL A 84 -2.22 -0.94 2.63
C VAL A 84 -3.36 -0.45 3.51
N SER A 85 -3.35 -0.78 4.80
CA SER A 85 -4.38 -0.33 5.74
C SER A 85 -4.32 1.18 6.02
N GLU A 86 -3.11 1.76 6.12
CA GLU A 86 -2.90 3.19 6.34
C GLU A 86 -3.35 4.03 5.14
N CYS A 87 -2.96 3.65 3.93
CA CYS A 87 -3.31 4.40 2.71
C CYS A 87 -4.70 4.08 2.16
N ARG A 88 -5.29 2.95 2.52
CA ARG A 88 -6.49 2.38 1.89
C ARG A 88 -6.32 2.31 0.37
N CYS A 89 -5.19 1.80 -0.06
CA CYS A 89 -4.77 1.77 -1.46
C CYS A 89 -4.31 0.37 -1.88
N THR A 90 -4.27 0.14 -3.18
CA THR A 90 -3.62 -1.03 -3.77
C THR A 90 -2.16 -0.73 -4.01
N LEU A 91 -1.26 -1.55 -3.46
CA LEU A 91 0.18 -1.42 -3.70
C LEU A 91 0.57 -2.22 -4.94
N LEU A 92 1.28 -1.56 -5.86
CA LEU A 92 1.94 -2.19 -6.99
C LEU A 92 3.45 -2.25 -6.75
N ASN A 93 4.07 -3.36 -7.15
CA ASN A 93 5.52 -3.41 -7.21
C ASN A 93 6.03 -2.49 -8.31
N SER A 94 6.97 -1.61 -8.02
CA SER A 94 7.57 -0.68 -8.98
C SER A 94 8.11 -1.38 -10.23
N ALA A 95 8.61 -2.61 -10.10
CA ALA A 95 9.08 -3.41 -11.23
C ALA A 95 7.97 -3.81 -12.23
N ALA A 96 6.71 -3.77 -11.83
CA ALA A 96 5.56 -4.05 -12.71
C ALA A 96 5.07 -2.82 -13.47
N ILE A 97 5.59 -1.63 -13.17
CA ILE A 97 5.18 -0.37 -13.78
C ILE A 97 6.07 -0.10 -15.00
N VAL A 98 5.51 -0.26 -16.19
CA VAL A 98 6.22 -0.05 -17.46
C VAL A 98 6.43 1.44 -17.75
N ARG A 99 5.47 2.29 -17.38
CA ARG A 99 5.54 3.74 -17.56
C ARG A 99 4.64 4.45 -16.56
N ASP A 100 5.18 5.43 -15.87
CA ASP A 100 4.42 6.33 -15.00
C ASP A 100 3.81 7.49 -15.82
N ALA A 101 2.64 7.99 -15.40
CA ALA A 101 2.02 9.15 -16.04
C ALA A 101 2.79 10.42 -15.66
N PRO A 102 3.04 11.35 -16.61
CA PRO A 102 3.82 12.57 -16.34
C PRO A 102 3.22 13.49 -15.28
N SER A 103 1.89 13.46 -15.13
CA SER A 103 1.12 14.36 -14.27
C SER A 103 0.57 13.73 -12.99
N GLY A 104 0.83 12.46 -12.77
CA GLY A 104 0.21 11.70 -11.68
C GLY A 104 1.13 10.58 -11.23
N ALA A 105 2.37 10.91 -10.82
CA ALA A 105 3.25 9.92 -10.23
C ALA A 105 2.53 9.18 -9.11
N LEU A 106 2.48 7.87 -9.21
CA LEU A 106 1.95 7.03 -8.15
C LEU A 106 2.67 7.35 -6.84
N ARG A 107 1.93 7.47 -5.75
CA ARG A 107 2.52 7.65 -4.43
C ARG A 107 3.50 6.52 -4.14
N ASP A 108 4.72 6.86 -3.73
CA ASP A 108 5.78 5.91 -3.42
C ASP A 108 5.85 5.69 -1.90
N TYR A 109 5.62 4.45 -1.48
CA TYR A 109 5.68 4.05 -0.07
C TYR A 109 6.91 3.20 0.27
N THR A 110 7.90 3.13 -0.63
CA THR A 110 9.12 2.34 -0.43
C THR A 110 9.82 2.69 0.89
N GLN A 111 9.99 3.97 1.18
CA GLN A 111 10.63 4.41 2.42
C GLN A 111 9.81 3.99 3.64
N ARG A 112 8.49 4.21 3.64
CA ARG A 112 7.61 3.85 4.75
C ARG A 112 7.61 2.36 5.03
N VAL A 113 7.56 1.52 4.00
CA VAL A 113 7.67 0.06 4.12
C VAL A 113 9.02 -0.35 4.70
N THR A 114 10.11 0.29 4.26
CA THR A 114 11.47 0.03 4.76
C THR A 114 11.58 0.34 6.25
N GLU A 115 11.10 1.48 6.69
CA GLU A 115 11.08 1.89 8.09
C GLU A 115 10.32 0.87 8.94
N LEU A 116 9.09 0.53 8.54
CA LEU A 116 8.27 -0.43 9.27
C LEU A 116 8.91 -1.82 9.34
N ALA A 117 9.54 -2.29 8.26
CA ALA A 117 10.21 -3.58 8.25
C ALA A 117 11.47 -3.62 9.14
N GLN A 118 12.11 -2.46 9.39
CA GLN A 118 13.27 -2.35 10.27
C GLN A 118 12.87 -2.14 11.74
N ASP A 119 11.81 -1.38 12.01
CA ASP A 119 11.41 -0.98 13.37
C ASP A 119 10.68 -2.08 14.17
N GLN A 120 10.22 -3.14 13.53
CA GLN A 120 9.59 -4.27 14.24
C GLN A 120 10.65 -5.05 15.05
N LYS A 121 10.93 -4.55 16.25
CA LYS A 121 11.73 -5.25 17.27
C LYS A 121 10.90 -6.31 18.00
#